data_48f3123652fb62bcb85f9b11851376c6
#
_entry.id   48f3123652fb62bcb85f9b11851376c6
#
_cell.length_a   1.000
_cell.length_b   1.000
_cell.length_c   1.000
_cell.angle_alpha   90.00
_cell.angle_beta   90.00
_cell.angle_gamma   90.00
#
_symmetry.space_group_name_H-M   'P 1'
#
loop_
_entity.id
_entity.type
_entity.pdbx_description
1 polymer ?
#
loop_
_entity_poly.entity_id
_entity_poly.type
_entity_poly.pdbx_seq_one_letter_code
_entity_poly.pdbx_strand_id
1 'polypeptide(L)'
;MARTRAIWLVPGALAALPAYHAAYAVQYMSVAEAQKAAFADASEFAPVAVDRAALDGAMTAVPESALGAGWAPQVFAAKKDGATEGWLIVDQVIGKAEAITYALALDTHGAVTRLDVLEYRETHGGEIRLPAWRRQFVGKTAADPLRLDADIHNISGATLSCRHVTDGVRRLLSLYAHALKTA
;
A
#
# COMPACT_ATOMS: atom_id res chain seq x y z
N MET A 1 46.22 22.20 61.81
CA MET A 1 46.37 21.11 60.81
C MET A 1 45.07 21.00 60.05
N ALA A 2 44.98 21.59 58.87
CA ALA A 2 43.81 21.53 58.00
C ALA A 2 44.00 20.44 56.96
N ARG A 3 43.10 19.45 56.88
CA ARG A 3 43.10 18.39 55.91
C ARG A 3 42.31 18.81 54.69
N THR A 4 42.97 19.09 53.60
CA THR A 4 42.38 19.36 52.26
C THR A 4 41.85 18.05 51.67
N ARG A 5 40.52 17.95 51.43
CA ARG A 5 39.91 16.84 50.71
C ARG A 5 39.99 17.12 49.22
N ALA A 6 40.72 16.31 48.50
CA ALA A 6 40.72 16.32 47.02
C ALA A 6 39.41 15.74 46.50
N ILE A 7 38.69 16.54 45.71
CA ILE A 7 37.47 16.12 44.98
C ILE A 7 37.94 15.57 43.63
N TRP A 8 37.77 14.27 43.43
CA TRP A 8 37.99 13.60 42.13
C TRP A 8 36.78 13.85 41.26
N LEU A 9 36.96 14.67 40.20
CA LEU A 9 36.00 14.83 39.11
C LEU A 9 36.09 13.57 38.22
N VAL A 10 35.03 12.77 38.23
CA VAL A 10 34.85 11.68 37.25
C VAL A 10 34.41 12.30 35.92
N PRO A 11 35.13 12.11 34.79
CA PRO A 11 34.66 12.59 33.52
C PRO A 11 33.41 11.78 33.13
N GLY A 12 32.29 12.49 33.00
CA GLY A 12 31.04 11.87 32.51
C GLY A 12 31.22 11.38 31.08
N ALA A 13 31.03 10.07 30.90
CA ALA A 13 30.95 9.48 29.58
C ALA A 13 29.72 10.06 28.86
N LEU A 14 29.96 10.84 27.81
CA LEU A 14 28.92 11.30 26.91
C LEU A 14 28.41 10.06 26.14
N ALA A 15 27.30 9.49 26.58
CA ALA A 15 26.64 8.40 25.85
C ALA A 15 26.16 8.99 24.51
N ALA A 16 26.79 8.61 23.41
CA ALA A 16 26.29 8.90 22.08
C ALA A 16 24.95 8.17 21.91
N LEU A 17 23.87 8.94 21.89
CA LEU A 17 22.56 8.42 21.54
C LEU A 17 22.63 7.92 20.09
N PRO A 18 22.14 6.71 19.80
CA PRO A 18 22.07 6.25 18.43
C PRO A 18 21.23 7.24 17.62
N ALA A 19 21.80 7.77 16.54
CA ALA A 19 21.04 8.57 15.60
C ALA A 19 19.97 7.67 14.99
N TYR A 20 18.73 7.83 15.42
CA TYR A 20 17.58 7.24 14.73
C TYR A 20 17.54 7.92 13.36
N HIS A 21 17.90 7.14 12.33
CA HIS A 21 17.65 7.57 10.96
C HIS A 21 16.12 7.57 10.82
N ALA A 22 15.53 8.76 10.85
CA ALA A 22 14.13 8.91 10.47
C ALA A 22 14.01 8.34 9.04
N ALA A 23 13.25 7.24 8.90
CA ALA A 23 12.92 6.73 7.59
C ALA A 23 12.17 7.87 6.87
N TYR A 24 12.81 8.46 5.86
CA TYR A 24 12.19 9.51 5.06
C TYR A 24 11.08 8.86 4.24
N ALA A 25 9.84 8.98 4.70
CA ALA A 25 8.67 8.67 3.90
C ALA A 25 8.68 9.59 2.68
N VAL A 26 8.83 9.04 1.49
CA VAL A 26 8.66 9.80 0.26
C VAL A 26 7.22 9.67 -0.18
N GLN A 27 6.45 10.74 -0.03
CA GLN A 27 5.11 10.84 -0.57
C GLN A 27 5.22 11.25 -2.04
N TYR A 28 4.74 10.38 -2.95
CA TYR A 28 4.77 10.61 -4.39
C TYR A 28 3.45 11.18 -4.91
N MET A 29 2.34 10.84 -4.25
CA MET A 29 1.00 11.20 -4.68
C MET A 29 0.05 11.19 -3.48
N SER A 30 -0.84 12.15 -3.38
CA SER A 30 -1.95 12.15 -2.44
C SER A 30 -3.10 11.25 -2.93
N VAL A 31 -4.01 10.88 -2.04
CA VAL A 31 -5.22 10.14 -2.43
C VAL A 31 -6.06 10.92 -3.43
N ALA A 32 -6.21 12.24 -3.24
CA ALA A 32 -6.95 13.09 -4.16
C ALA A 32 -6.34 13.15 -5.57
N GLU A 33 -5.00 13.18 -5.67
CA GLU A 33 -4.32 13.11 -6.95
C GLU A 33 -4.50 11.73 -7.62
N ALA A 34 -4.46 10.64 -6.85
CA ALA A 34 -4.73 9.30 -7.36
C ALA A 34 -6.17 9.15 -7.86
N GLN A 35 -7.15 9.69 -7.13
CA GLN A 35 -8.55 9.76 -7.54
C GLN A 35 -8.70 10.45 -8.89
N LYS A 36 -8.15 11.65 -9.01
CA LYS A 36 -8.21 12.44 -10.24
C LYS A 36 -7.45 11.79 -11.39
N ALA A 37 -6.33 11.13 -11.12
CA ALA A 37 -5.52 10.44 -12.13
C ALA A 37 -6.18 9.16 -12.65
N ALA A 38 -6.99 8.49 -11.82
CA ALA A 38 -7.70 7.26 -12.19
C ALA A 38 -9.05 7.54 -12.86
N PHE A 39 -9.77 8.58 -12.41
CA PHE A 39 -11.11 8.91 -12.85
C PHE A 39 -11.22 10.44 -13.07
N ALA A 40 -10.66 10.91 -14.19
CA ALA A 40 -10.56 12.34 -14.49
C ALA A 40 -11.93 13.04 -14.60
N ASP A 41 -12.94 12.31 -15.05
CA ASP A 41 -14.30 12.80 -15.28
C ASP A 41 -15.26 12.57 -14.10
N ALA A 42 -14.80 11.88 -13.06
CA ALA A 42 -15.64 11.65 -11.89
C ALA A 42 -15.95 12.97 -11.17
N SER A 43 -17.23 13.18 -10.87
CA SER A 43 -17.72 14.35 -10.14
C SER A 43 -17.67 14.17 -8.62
N GLU A 44 -17.62 12.92 -8.16
CA GLU A 44 -17.65 12.56 -6.74
C GLU A 44 -16.84 11.29 -6.46
N PHE A 45 -16.22 11.23 -5.28
CA PHE A 45 -15.60 10.03 -4.70
C PHE A 45 -16.27 9.72 -3.37
N ALA A 46 -17.32 8.91 -3.41
CA ALA A 46 -18.09 8.53 -2.23
C ALA A 46 -17.37 7.43 -1.44
N PRO A 47 -17.10 7.60 -0.13
CA PRO A 47 -16.52 6.53 0.68
C PRO A 47 -17.49 5.36 0.78
N VAL A 48 -16.97 4.14 0.64
CA VAL A 48 -17.73 2.88 0.72
C VAL A 48 -17.31 2.14 1.98
N ALA A 49 -18.28 1.89 2.86
CA ALA A 49 -18.05 1.04 4.02
C ALA A 49 -18.03 -0.44 3.60
N VAL A 50 -17.00 -1.16 4.01
CA VAL A 50 -16.88 -2.60 3.77
C VAL A 50 -17.09 -3.32 5.07
N ASP A 51 -17.97 -4.32 5.07
CA ASP A 51 -18.24 -5.10 6.26
C ASP A 51 -17.11 -6.10 6.59
N ARG A 52 -17.11 -6.62 7.82
CA ARG A 52 -16.07 -7.51 8.30
C ARG A 52 -16.05 -8.84 7.54
N ALA A 53 -17.20 -9.36 7.13
CA ALA A 53 -17.29 -10.63 6.42
C ALA A 53 -16.63 -10.56 5.03
N ALA A 54 -16.82 -9.44 4.31
CA ALA A 54 -16.16 -9.20 3.03
C ALA A 54 -14.64 -9.03 3.19
N LEU A 55 -14.19 -8.35 4.25
CA LEU A 55 -12.76 -8.23 4.56
C LEU A 55 -12.14 -9.60 4.86
N ASP A 56 -12.78 -10.42 5.69
CA ASP A 56 -12.33 -11.77 6.01
C ASP A 56 -12.32 -12.67 4.76
N GLY A 57 -13.35 -12.56 3.90
CA GLY A 57 -13.39 -13.25 2.61
C GLY A 57 -12.22 -12.85 1.71
N ALA A 58 -11.92 -11.56 1.61
CA ALA A 58 -10.81 -11.07 0.80
C ALA A 58 -9.43 -11.57 1.31
N MET A 59 -9.27 -11.71 2.62
CA MET A 59 -8.03 -12.23 3.21
C MET A 59 -7.74 -13.68 2.84
N THR A 60 -8.75 -14.47 2.48
CA THR A 60 -8.54 -15.87 2.04
C THR A 60 -7.74 -15.98 0.74
N ALA A 61 -7.74 -14.95 -0.09
CA ALA A 61 -6.97 -14.93 -1.33
C ALA A 61 -5.44 -14.92 -1.08
N VAL A 62 -5.01 -14.42 0.10
CA VAL A 62 -3.59 -14.31 0.49
C VAL A 62 -3.44 -14.74 1.96
N PRO A 63 -3.53 -16.04 2.27
CA PRO A 63 -3.54 -16.55 3.66
C PRO A 63 -2.26 -16.21 4.45
N GLU A 64 -1.12 -16.05 3.76
CA GLU A 64 0.19 -15.78 4.36
C GLU A 64 0.48 -14.27 4.54
N SER A 65 -0.51 -13.43 4.29
CA SER A 65 -0.35 -11.98 4.44
C SER A 65 -0.01 -11.62 5.89
N ALA A 66 1.07 -10.89 6.10
CA ALA A 66 1.48 -10.36 7.41
C ALA A 66 0.49 -9.32 7.99
N LEU A 67 -0.60 -9.04 7.29
CA LEU A 67 -1.63 -8.10 7.71
C LEU A 67 -2.52 -8.77 8.77
N GLY A 68 -2.50 -8.21 9.97
CA GLY A 68 -3.30 -8.72 11.09
C GLY A 68 -4.81 -8.48 10.94
N ALA A 69 -5.57 -8.90 11.97
CA ALA A 69 -7.03 -8.77 12.05
C ALA A 69 -7.59 -7.32 11.92
N GLY A 70 -6.71 -6.32 11.89
CA GLY A 70 -7.07 -4.89 11.73
C GLY A 70 -6.98 -4.36 10.29
N TRP A 71 -6.75 -5.21 9.29
CA TRP A 71 -6.71 -4.75 7.91
C TRP A 71 -8.05 -4.14 7.48
N ALA A 72 -7.99 -2.91 6.99
CA ALA A 72 -9.15 -2.15 6.51
C ALA A 72 -8.69 -1.14 5.46
N PRO A 73 -8.83 -1.46 4.17
CA PRO A 73 -8.51 -0.53 3.09
C PRO A 73 -9.55 0.61 3.03
N GLN A 74 -9.16 1.76 2.49
CA GLN A 74 -10.10 2.83 2.19
C GLN A 74 -10.67 2.59 0.79
N VAL A 75 -11.99 2.52 0.67
CA VAL A 75 -12.70 2.29 -0.60
C VAL A 75 -13.51 3.52 -0.97
N PHE A 76 -13.38 3.95 -2.21
CA PHE A 76 -14.14 5.08 -2.78
C PHE A 76 -14.80 4.64 -4.08
N ALA A 77 -16.11 4.87 -4.19
CA ALA A 77 -16.82 4.78 -5.46
C ALA A 77 -16.60 6.08 -6.24
N ALA A 78 -16.02 5.97 -7.43
CA ALA A 78 -15.92 7.07 -8.37
C ALA A 78 -17.26 7.20 -9.11
N LYS A 79 -17.88 8.38 -9.06
CA LYS A 79 -19.20 8.64 -9.65
C LYS A 79 -19.14 9.75 -10.68
N LYS A 80 -19.84 9.54 -11.78
CA LYS A 80 -20.10 10.53 -12.81
C LYS A 80 -21.62 10.59 -13.06
N ASP A 81 -22.20 11.77 -12.99
CA ASP A 81 -23.64 11.98 -13.18
C ASP A 81 -24.52 11.06 -12.30
N GLY A 82 -24.03 10.76 -11.08
CA GLY A 82 -24.71 9.89 -10.13
C GLY A 82 -24.49 8.38 -10.35
N ALA A 83 -23.91 7.96 -11.47
CA ALA A 83 -23.59 6.56 -11.74
C ALA A 83 -22.16 6.21 -11.30
N THR A 84 -21.95 5.01 -10.78
CA THR A 84 -20.62 4.50 -10.45
C THR A 84 -19.86 4.15 -11.74
N GLU A 85 -18.69 4.72 -11.93
CA GLU A 85 -17.76 4.41 -13.04
C GLU A 85 -16.70 3.38 -12.65
N GLY A 86 -16.48 3.21 -11.35
CA GLY A 86 -15.48 2.30 -10.81
C GLY A 86 -15.14 2.60 -9.36
N TRP A 87 -14.07 2.01 -8.88
CA TRP A 87 -13.62 2.16 -7.49
C TRP A 87 -12.15 2.51 -7.41
N LEU A 88 -11.80 3.40 -6.49
CA LEU A 88 -10.43 3.58 -6.03
C LEU A 88 -10.29 2.97 -4.64
N ILE A 89 -9.33 2.07 -4.47
CA ILE A 89 -9.05 1.41 -3.19
C ILE A 89 -7.63 1.78 -2.77
N VAL A 90 -7.50 2.38 -1.60
CA VAL A 90 -6.20 2.72 -0.99
C VAL A 90 -5.89 1.70 0.09
N ASP A 91 -4.73 1.08 -0.03
CA ASP A 91 -4.29 0.00 0.87
C ASP A 91 -2.81 0.14 1.21
N GLN A 92 -2.36 -0.64 2.18
CA GLN A 92 -0.98 -0.73 2.61
C GLN A 92 -0.52 -2.17 2.67
N VAL A 93 0.73 -2.38 2.30
CA VAL A 93 1.46 -3.62 2.55
C VAL A 93 2.77 -3.28 3.24
N ILE A 94 3.32 -4.24 3.98
CA ILE A 94 4.69 -4.11 4.49
C ILE A 94 5.63 -4.59 3.38
N GLY A 95 6.60 -3.75 3.02
CA GLY A 95 7.67 -4.12 2.09
C GLY A 95 8.64 -5.10 2.74
N LYS A 96 9.89 -4.71 2.92
CA LYS A 96 10.85 -5.47 3.72
C LYS A 96 10.69 -5.20 5.22
N ALA A 97 10.54 -3.93 5.60
CA ALA A 97 10.41 -3.49 6.99
C ALA A 97 9.39 -2.36 7.16
N GLU A 98 9.16 -1.58 6.12
CA GLU A 98 8.35 -0.37 6.16
C GLU A 98 7.08 -0.51 5.31
N ALA A 99 6.10 0.36 5.59
CA ALA A 99 4.84 0.37 4.85
C ALA A 99 5.00 0.95 3.44
N ILE A 100 4.31 0.33 2.49
CA ILE A 100 4.10 0.79 1.12
C ILE A 100 2.61 1.10 0.99
N THR A 101 2.27 2.38 0.81
CA THR A 101 0.89 2.79 0.55
C THR A 101 0.67 2.88 -0.95
N TYR A 102 -0.38 2.27 -1.45
CA TYR A 102 -0.71 2.24 -2.86
C TYR A 102 -2.21 2.42 -3.09
N ALA A 103 -2.58 2.85 -4.30
CA ALA A 103 -3.95 2.96 -4.75
C ALA A 103 -4.17 2.05 -5.96
N LEU A 104 -5.26 1.29 -5.94
CA LEU A 104 -5.73 0.44 -7.02
C LEU A 104 -7.05 1.00 -7.55
N ALA A 105 -7.11 1.29 -8.84
CA ALA A 105 -8.34 1.66 -9.51
C ALA A 105 -8.91 0.48 -10.30
N LEU A 106 -10.21 0.26 -10.16
CA LEU A 106 -10.96 -0.80 -10.83
C LEU A 106 -12.12 -0.17 -11.62
N ASP A 107 -12.39 -0.73 -12.80
CA ASP A 107 -13.63 -0.42 -13.51
C ASP A 107 -14.85 -1.14 -12.90
N THR A 108 -16.03 -0.92 -13.46
CA THR A 108 -17.28 -1.53 -13.01
C THR A 108 -17.33 -3.05 -13.17
N HIS A 109 -16.42 -3.64 -13.94
CA HIS A 109 -16.29 -5.09 -14.13
C HIS A 109 -15.24 -5.71 -13.20
N GLY A 110 -14.52 -4.89 -12.43
CA GLY A 110 -13.48 -5.32 -11.50
C GLY A 110 -12.14 -5.56 -12.18
N ALA A 111 -11.94 -5.05 -13.39
CA ALA A 111 -10.63 -5.06 -14.01
C ALA A 111 -9.80 -3.88 -13.52
N VAL A 112 -8.52 -4.12 -13.26
CA VAL A 112 -7.57 -3.06 -12.87
C VAL A 112 -7.39 -2.08 -14.02
N THR A 113 -7.68 -0.82 -13.78
CA THR A 113 -7.42 0.27 -14.73
C THR A 113 -6.12 1.00 -14.41
N ARG A 114 -5.74 1.05 -13.12
CA ARG A 114 -4.55 1.75 -12.66
C ARG A 114 -4.04 1.24 -11.32
N LEU A 115 -2.72 1.25 -11.15
CA LEU A 115 -2.02 1.03 -9.89
C LEU A 115 -1.02 2.17 -9.67
N ASP A 116 -1.09 2.86 -8.53
CA ASP A 116 -0.14 3.90 -8.16
C ASP A 116 0.44 3.65 -6.77
N VAL A 117 1.73 3.89 -6.60
CA VAL A 117 2.38 3.92 -5.29
C VAL A 117 2.26 5.35 -4.76
N LEU A 118 1.57 5.51 -3.63
CA LEU A 118 1.32 6.82 -3.02
C LEU A 118 2.46 7.24 -2.08
N GLU A 119 2.92 6.29 -1.26
CA GLU A 119 3.98 6.53 -0.30
C GLU A 119 4.89 5.30 -0.22
N TYR A 120 6.19 5.55 -0.13
CA TYR A 120 7.20 4.51 -0.03
C TYR A 120 8.22 4.90 1.05
N ARG A 121 8.37 4.05 2.05
CA ARG A 121 9.24 4.31 3.21
C ARG A 121 10.50 3.47 3.23
N GLU A 122 10.59 2.45 2.38
CA GLU A 122 11.77 1.60 2.27
C GLU A 122 12.94 2.33 1.62
N THR A 123 14.15 1.95 1.98
CA THR A 123 15.39 2.50 1.38
C THR A 123 15.70 1.93 0.00
N HIS A 124 15.15 0.74 -0.32
CA HIS A 124 15.39 0.02 -1.58
C HIS A 124 14.08 -0.53 -2.13
N GLY A 125 14.03 -0.79 -3.43
CA GLY A 125 12.85 -1.40 -4.06
C GLY A 125 11.81 -0.40 -4.54
N GLY A 126 12.13 0.90 -4.56
CA GLY A 126 11.24 1.96 -5.05
C GLY A 126 10.92 1.87 -6.54
N GLU A 127 11.57 0.96 -7.28
CA GLU A 127 11.35 0.70 -8.70
C GLU A 127 9.94 0.17 -9.00
N ILE A 128 9.21 -0.36 -7.99
CA ILE A 128 7.79 -0.74 -8.14
C ILE A 128 6.89 0.43 -8.58
N ARG A 129 7.33 1.67 -8.38
CA ARG A 129 6.63 2.88 -8.87
C ARG A 129 6.81 3.14 -10.36
N LEU A 130 7.76 2.44 -11.02
CA LEU A 130 8.00 2.61 -12.43
C LEU A 130 6.75 2.22 -13.25
N PRO A 131 6.32 3.06 -14.20
CA PRO A 131 5.12 2.78 -15.01
C PRO A 131 5.17 1.43 -15.72
N ALA A 132 6.37 0.99 -16.15
CA ALA A 132 6.54 -0.29 -16.83
C ALA A 132 6.15 -1.47 -15.93
N TRP A 133 6.48 -1.44 -14.63
CA TRP A 133 6.10 -2.50 -13.70
C TRP A 133 4.61 -2.45 -13.37
N ARG A 134 4.09 -1.27 -13.04
CA ARG A 134 2.69 -1.07 -12.65
C ARG A 134 1.70 -1.42 -13.76
N ARG A 135 2.06 -1.19 -15.03
CA ARG A 135 1.21 -1.53 -16.19
C ARG A 135 0.92 -3.02 -16.34
N GLN A 136 1.71 -3.90 -15.74
CA GLN A 136 1.45 -5.35 -15.76
C GLN A 136 0.14 -5.73 -15.08
N PHE A 137 -0.36 -4.89 -14.19
CA PHE A 137 -1.63 -5.11 -13.49
C PHE A 137 -2.84 -4.65 -14.28
N VAL A 138 -2.68 -3.74 -15.25
CA VAL A 138 -3.80 -3.21 -16.03
C VAL A 138 -4.49 -4.32 -16.80
N GLY A 139 -5.82 -4.39 -16.70
CA GLY A 139 -6.68 -5.43 -17.28
C GLY A 139 -6.78 -6.70 -16.43
N LYS A 140 -5.96 -6.85 -15.37
CA LYS A 140 -6.06 -7.99 -14.46
C LYS A 140 -7.33 -7.95 -13.63
N THR A 141 -7.86 -9.13 -13.30
CA THR A 141 -9.09 -9.36 -12.54
C THR A 141 -8.86 -10.39 -11.43
N ALA A 142 -9.88 -10.68 -10.62
CA ALA A 142 -9.82 -11.73 -9.62
C ALA A 142 -9.64 -13.15 -10.21
N ALA A 143 -9.84 -13.33 -11.52
CA ALA A 143 -9.63 -14.61 -12.21
C ALA A 143 -8.15 -14.83 -12.59
N ASP A 144 -7.32 -13.79 -12.57
CA ASP A 144 -5.91 -13.89 -12.93
C ASP A 144 -5.09 -14.46 -11.76
N PRO A 145 -3.99 -15.19 -12.05
CA PRO A 145 -3.13 -15.76 -11.02
C PRO A 145 -2.51 -14.75 -10.09
N LEU A 146 -2.10 -13.59 -10.61
CA LEU A 146 -1.40 -12.51 -9.89
C LEU A 146 -0.27 -13.07 -9.03
N ARG A 147 0.66 -13.73 -9.69
CA ARG A 147 1.82 -14.36 -9.07
C ARG A 147 3.11 -13.80 -9.64
N LEU A 148 4.01 -13.44 -8.74
CA LEU A 148 5.36 -13.00 -9.12
C LEU A 148 6.09 -14.12 -9.86
N ASP A 149 6.83 -13.74 -10.91
CA ASP A 149 7.57 -14.62 -11.82
C ASP A 149 6.71 -15.59 -12.65
N ALA A 150 5.37 -15.45 -12.58
CA ALA A 150 4.44 -16.15 -13.45
C ALA A 150 3.77 -15.19 -14.43
N ASP A 151 2.90 -14.32 -13.96
CA ASP A 151 2.18 -13.32 -14.77
C ASP A 151 2.48 -11.87 -14.35
N ILE A 152 3.27 -11.68 -13.29
CA ILE A 152 3.83 -10.39 -12.88
C ILE A 152 5.35 -10.53 -12.78
N HIS A 153 6.09 -9.80 -13.60
CA HIS A 153 7.55 -9.83 -13.59
C HIS A 153 8.12 -9.14 -12.34
N ASN A 154 9.11 -9.77 -11.78
CA ASN A 154 9.87 -9.24 -10.65
C ASN A 154 10.85 -8.13 -11.09
N ILE A 155 11.27 -7.31 -10.12
CA ILE A 155 12.38 -6.37 -10.27
C ILE A 155 13.50 -6.82 -9.36
N SER A 156 14.70 -7.05 -9.93
CA SER A 156 15.88 -7.40 -9.15
C SER A 156 16.18 -6.28 -8.12
N GLY A 157 16.37 -6.67 -6.86
CA GLY A 157 16.54 -5.73 -5.74
C GLY A 157 15.24 -5.23 -5.10
N ALA A 158 14.07 -5.45 -5.72
CA ALA A 158 12.76 -5.05 -5.21
C ALA A 158 11.81 -6.23 -4.95
N THR A 159 12.31 -7.45 -4.86
CA THR A 159 11.50 -8.69 -4.85
C THR A 159 10.42 -8.71 -3.75
N LEU A 160 10.74 -8.26 -2.53
CA LEU A 160 9.75 -8.23 -1.44
C LEU A 160 8.65 -7.21 -1.71
N SER A 161 9.01 -6.01 -2.17
CA SER A 161 8.04 -4.98 -2.55
C SER A 161 7.15 -5.45 -3.70
N CYS A 162 7.73 -6.05 -4.75
CA CYS A 162 6.98 -6.64 -5.87
C CYS A 162 6.01 -7.71 -5.40
N ARG A 163 6.46 -8.64 -4.54
CA ARG A 163 5.63 -9.72 -4.00
C ARG A 163 4.47 -9.18 -3.18
N HIS A 164 4.75 -8.34 -2.19
CA HIS A 164 3.74 -7.88 -1.26
C HIS A 164 2.70 -6.96 -1.91
N VAL A 165 3.11 -6.11 -2.87
CA VAL A 165 2.15 -5.32 -3.67
C VAL A 165 1.32 -6.23 -4.57
N THR A 166 1.90 -7.25 -5.22
CA THR A 166 1.15 -8.21 -6.04
C THR A 166 0.12 -8.97 -5.19
N ASP A 167 0.50 -9.42 -4.02
CA ASP A 167 -0.39 -10.09 -3.06
C ASP A 167 -1.49 -9.13 -2.57
N GLY A 168 -1.14 -7.86 -2.32
CA GLY A 168 -2.09 -6.81 -1.99
C GLY A 168 -3.12 -6.59 -3.09
N VAL A 169 -2.70 -6.47 -4.35
CA VAL A 169 -3.62 -6.34 -5.49
C VAL A 169 -4.54 -7.55 -5.59
N ARG A 170 -4.03 -8.78 -5.45
CA ARG A 170 -4.85 -10.00 -5.45
C ARG A 170 -5.91 -9.98 -4.35
N ARG A 171 -5.56 -9.52 -3.14
CA ARG A 171 -6.50 -9.34 -2.03
C ARG A 171 -7.57 -8.30 -2.33
N LEU A 172 -7.21 -7.14 -2.92
CA LEU A 172 -8.17 -6.10 -3.28
C LEU A 172 -9.13 -6.53 -4.39
N LEU A 173 -8.66 -7.31 -5.35
CA LEU A 173 -9.53 -7.91 -6.38
C LEU A 173 -10.50 -8.94 -5.78
N SER A 174 -10.05 -9.72 -4.79
CA SER A 174 -10.93 -10.57 -4.00
C SER A 174 -11.96 -9.75 -3.21
N LEU A 175 -11.55 -8.62 -2.60
CA LEU A 175 -12.46 -7.71 -1.92
C LEU A 175 -13.55 -7.17 -2.87
N TYR A 176 -13.15 -6.76 -4.07
CA TYR A 176 -14.12 -6.36 -5.10
C TYR A 176 -15.18 -7.44 -5.34
N ALA A 177 -14.76 -8.70 -5.50
CA ALA A 177 -15.67 -9.81 -5.76
C ALA A 177 -16.64 -10.09 -4.61
N HIS A 178 -16.25 -9.81 -3.35
CA HIS A 178 -17.05 -10.05 -2.16
C HIS A 178 -17.98 -8.88 -1.77
N ALA A 179 -17.58 -7.63 -2.06
CA ALA A 179 -18.25 -6.45 -1.52
C ALA A 179 -18.69 -5.42 -2.57
N LEU A 180 -18.02 -5.30 -3.69
CA LEU A 180 -18.20 -4.15 -4.59
C LEU A 180 -18.90 -4.52 -5.91
N LYS A 181 -18.88 -5.78 -6.30
CA LYS A 181 -19.46 -6.26 -7.56
C LYS A 181 -20.98 -6.03 -7.67
N THR A 182 -21.69 -5.93 -6.54
CA THR A 182 -23.16 -5.81 -6.44
C THR A 182 -23.62 -4.47 -5.87
N ALA A 183 -22.68 -3.55 -5.65
CA ALA A 183 -22.97 -2.24 -5.07
C ALA A 183 -23.32 -1.16 -6.12
#